data_5b9f1cac68b73a358a5db1da7613adfc
#
_entry.id   5b9f1cac68b73a358a5db1da7613adfc
#
_cell.length_a   1.000
_cell.length_b   1.000
_cell.length_c   1.000
_cell.angle_alpha   90.00
_cell.angle_beta   90.00
_cell.angle_gamma   90.00
#
_symmetry.space_group_name_H-M   'P 1'
#
loop_
_entity.id
_entity.type
_entity.pdbx_description
1 polymer ?
#
loop_
_entity_poly.entity_id
_entity_poly.type
_entity_poly.pdbx_seq_one_letter_code
_entity_poly.pdbx_strand_id
1 'polypeptide(L)'
;MEKESEKELLFGKTISELKLVSESLSLPAYTAKQIALWLYKKQVSSIDEMTNLSKEARKKLNDLYLIGVTEPKSVKTSSDGTIKYLFETHNNKFIETAFIPEEKRNTLCVSSQVGCKMACTFCMTGKQGFQNHLTTGEILNQLRSIEESDQVSNIVFMGMGEPLDNLNAVLNALEILTADYGFDMSPKRVNVSSIGVIKGLKEFLEKSECHLAISLH
;
A
#
# COMPACT_ATOMS: atom_id res chain seq x y z
N MET A 1 18.46 11.90 27.82
CA MET A 1 18.02 11.80 26.40
C MET A 1 16.76 10.96 26.42
N GLU A 2 15.62 11.62 26.46
CA GLU A 2 14.33 10.95 26.25
C GLU A 2 14.33 10.39 24.80
N LYS A 3 14.04 9.09 24.65
CA LYS A 3 13.77 8.52 23.34
C LYS A 3 12.56 9.28 22.77
N GLU A 4 12.76 10.11 21.74
CA GLU A 4 11.65 10.52 20.89
C GLU A 4 10.93 9.24 20.48
N SER A 5 9.70 9.05 20.98
CA SER A 5 8.91 7.90 20.60
C SER A 5 8.63 8.05 19.10
N GLU A 6 9.09 7.10 18.35
CA GLU A 6 8.88 7.07 16.90
C GLU A 6 7.37 7.09 16.63
N LYS A 7 6.88 8.15 15.98
CA LYS A 7 5.44 8.30 15.71
C LYS A 7 4.95 7.22 14.77
N GLU A 8 3.76 6.69 15.05
CA GLU A 8 3.14 5.72 14.16
C GLU A 8 2.61 6.36 12.87
N LEU A 9 2.51 5.55 11.80
CA LEU A 9 1.98 5.99 10.52
C LEU A 9 0.47 5.73 10.42
N LEU A 10 -0.29 6.72 9.94
CA LEU A 10 -1.73 6.59 9.71
C LEU A 10 -2.03 5.96 8.35
N PHE A 11 -1.25 6.28 7.33
CA PHE A 11 -1.46 5.76 5.98
C PHE A 11 -1.20 4.25 5.95
N GLY A 12 -2.13 3.51 5.38
CA GLY A 12 -2.14 2.05 5.39
C GLY A 12 -2.95 1.42 6.51
N LYS A 13 -3.51 2.20 7.44
CA LYS A 13 -4.45 1.67 8.45
C LYS A 13 -5.84 1.45 7.86
N THR A 14 -6.40 0.24 8.04
CA THR A 14 -7.79 -0.09 7.70
C THR A 14 -8.78 0.72 8.53
N ILE A 15 -10.05 0.72 8.13
CA ILE A 15 -11.09 1.42 8.91
C ILE A 15 -11.20 0.88 10.34
N SER A 16 -10.95 -0.41 10.54
CA SER A 16 -10.95 -1.05 11.85
C SER A 16 -9.78 -0.56 12.71
N GLU A 17 -8.58 -0.45 12.14
CA GLU A 17 -7.41 0.09 12.83
C GLU A 17 -7.58 1.60 13.12
N LEU A 18 -8.17 2.37 12.20
CA LEU A 18 -8.48 3.80 12.45
C LEU A 18 -9.53 4.00 13.54
N LYS A 19 -10.46 3.05 13.74
CA LYS A 19 -11.36 3.06 14.90
C LYS A 19 -10.59 2.90 16.20
N LEU A 20 -9.64 1.96 16.26
CA LEU A 20 -8.77 1.77 17.42
C LEU A 20 -7.94 3.03 17.72
N VAL A 21 -7.41 3.69 16.69
CA VAL A 21 -6.74 4.99 16.83
C VAL A 21 -7.67 6.03 17.45
N SER A 22 -8.91 6.13 16.95
CA SER A 22 -9.88 7.10 17.47
C SER A 22 -10.25 6.82 18.92
N GLU A 23 -10.45 5.56 19.27
CA GLU A 23 -10.76 5.12 20.64
C GLU A 23 -9.60 5.40 21.61
N SER A 24 -8.36 5.09 21.22
CA SER A 24 -7.17 5.33 22.05
C SER A 24 -6.97 6.81 22.39
N LEU A 25 -7.40 7.70 21.50
CA LEU A 25 -7.35 9.16 21.68
C LEU A 25 -8.61 9.75 22.33
N SER A 26 -9.57 8.92 22.74
CA SER A 26 -10.88 9.33 23.23
C SER A 26 -11.59 10.28 22.27
N LEU A 27 -11.54 9.99 20.97
CA LEU A 27 -12.22 10.72 19.92
C LEU A 27 -13.55 10.01 19.57
N PRO A 28 -14.53 10.74 19.05
CA PRO A 28 -15.80 10.15 18.62
C PRO A 28 -15.61 9.04 17.57
N ALA A 29 -16.45 8.01 17.57
CA ALA A 29 -16.33 6.86 16.68
C ALA A 29 -16.36 7.23 15.17
N TYR A 30 -17.07 8.30 14.79
CA TYR A 30 -17.10 8.78 13.41
C TYR A 30 -15.76 9.37 12.92
N THR A 31 -14.84 9.72 13.84
CA THR A 31 -13.52 10.29 13.52
C THR A 31 -12.71 9.35 12.64
N ALA A 32 -12.81 8.04 12.82
CA ALA A 32 -12.14 7.06 11.98
C ALA A 32 -12.51 7.21 10.49
N LYS A 33 -13.79 7.40 10.19
CA LYS A 33 -14.26 7.63 8.81
C LYS A 33 -13.77 8.97 8.25
N GLN A 34 -13.68 9.99 9.10
CA GLN A 34 -13.14 11.29 8.70
C GLN A 34 -11.64 11.17 8.38
N ILE A 35 -10.87 10.49 9.21
CA ILE A 35 -9.43 10.24 8.95
C ILE A 35 -9.27 9.46 7.65
N ALA A 36 -10.01 8.36 7.45
CA ALA A 36 -9.96 7.57 6.22
C ALA A 36 -10.25 8.41 4.97
N LEU A 37 -11.28 9.27 5.01
CA LEU A 37 -11.62 10.19 3.92
C LEU A 37 -10.43 11.08 3.55
N TRP A 38 -9.74 11.64 4.55
CA TRP A 38 -8.59 12.52 4.31
C TRP A 38 -7.38 11.75 3.79
N LEU A 39 -7.10 10.55 4.32
CA LEU A 39 -5.97 9.73 3.89
C LEU A 39 -6.14 9.23 2.45
N TYR A 40 -7.30 8.68 2.11
CA TYR A 40 -7.49 7.89 0.89
C TYR A 40 -8.23 8.62 -0.23
N LYS A 41 -9.20 9.50 0.09
CA LYS A 41 -9.95 10.26 -0.92
C LYS A 41 -9.39 11.66 -1.15
N LYS A 42 -9.03 12.37 -0.09
CA LYS A 42 -8.45 13.73 -0.19
C LYS A 42 -6.94 13.72 -0.34
N GLN A 43 -6.32 12.61 0.03
CA GLN A 43 -4.90 12.35 -0.17
C GLN A 43 -3.99 13.44 0.43
N VAL A 44 -4.29 13.88 1.66
CA VAL A 44 -3.52 14.92 2.36
C VAL A 44 -2.10 14.48 2.70
N SER A 45 -1.22 15.45 2.85
CA SER A 45 0.16 15.24 3.25
C SER A 45 0.41 15.58 4.73
N SER A 46 -0.55 16.25 5.38
CA SER A 46 -0.46 16.68 6.78
C SER A 46 -1.79 16.43 7.52
N ILE A 47 -1.70 16.08 8.80
CA ILE A 47 -2.87 15.96 9.69
C ILE A 47 -3.58 17.32 9.86
N ASP A 48 -2.85 18.42 9.75
CA ASP A 48 -3.42 19.77 9.90
C ASP A 48 -4.39 20.13 8.76
N GLU A 49 -4.30 19.48 7.62
CA GLU A 49 -5.22 19.62 6.50
C GLU A 49 -6.60 18.98 6.77
N MET A 50 -6.73 18.12 7.78
CA MET A 50 -7.98 17.43 8.14
C MET A 50 -8.97 18.40 8.81
N THR A 51 -9.44 19.40 8.07
CA THR A 51 -10.16 20.56 8.61
C THR A 51 -11.53 20.26 9.22
N ASN A 52 -12.14 19.11 8.91
CA ASN A 52 -13.38 18.66 9.55
C ASN A 52 -13.14 17.98 10.92
N LEU A 53 -11.89 17.79 11.32
CA LEU A 53 -11.52 17.40 12.67
C LEU A 53 -11.34 18.66 13.54
N SER A 54 -11.70 18.57 14.82
CA SER A 54 -11.44 19.66 15.76
C SER A 54 -9.94 19.92 15.91
N LYS A 55 -9.56 21.15 16.30
CA LYS A 55 -8.15 21.49 16.55
C LYS A 55 -7.52 20.57 17.60
N GLU A 56 -8.29 20.22 18.64
CA GLU A 56 -7.85 19.30 19.69
C GLU A 56 -7.61 17.89 19.14
N ALA A 57 -8.50 17.36 18.29
CA ALA A 57 -8.32 16.06 17.66
C ALA A 57 -7.06 16.02 16.78
N ARG A 58 -6.85 17.05 15.95
CA ARG A 58 -5.63 17.16 15.13
C ARG A 58 -4.37 17.24 15.98
N LYS A 59 -4.39 17.99 17.10
CA LYS A 59 -3.28 18.04 18.02
C LYS A 59 -2.97 16.65 18.60
N LYS A 60 -3.97 15.93 19.15
CA LYS A 60 -3.79 14.58 19.68
C LYS A 60 -3.22 13.62 18.63
N LEU A 61 -3.69 13.70 17.38
CA LEU A 61 -3.17 12.90 16.27
C LEU A 61 -1.71 13.30 15.97
N ASN A 62 -1.41 14.59 15.84
CA ASN A 62 -0.06 15.07 15.54
C ASN A 62 0.96 14.70 16.64
N ASP A 63 0.53 14.57 17.89
CA ASP A 63 1.43 14.20 18.97
C ASP A 63 1.96 12.76 18.83
N LEU A 64 1.16 11.84 18.26
CA LEU A 64 1.46 10.40 18.21
C LEU A 64 1.63 9.83 16.79
N TYR A 65 1.15 10.51 15.76
CA TYR A 65 1.09 9.98 14.40
C TYR A 65 1.68 10.93 13.37
N LEU A 66 2.08 10.34 12.23
CA LEU A 66 2.39 11.01 10.96
C LEU A 66 1.48 10.42 9.87
N ILE A 67 1.33 11.14 8.75
CA ILE A 67 0.63 10.57 7.59
C ILE A 67 1.39 9.35 7.07
N GLY A 68 2.68 9.45 6.80
CA GLY A 68 3.52 8.32 6.41
C GLY A 68 3.58 8.05 4.90
N VAL A 69 3.31 9.06 4.09
CA VAL A 69 3.47 9.03 2.63
C VAL A 69 4.86 9.53 2.26
N THR A 70 5.51 8.88 1.30
CA THR A 70 6.86 9.24 0.82
C THR A 70 6.90 9.34 -0.69
N GLU A 71 7.63 10.31 -1.21
CA GLU A 71 7.86 10.48 -2.63
C GLU A 71 8.85 9.43 -3.18
N PRO A 72 8.77 9.07 -4.48
CA PRO A 72 9.73 8.20 -5.10
C PRO A 72 11.13 8.85 -5.14
N LYS A 73 12.17 8.06 -4.90
CA LYS A 73 13.58 8.51 -4.96
C LYS A 73 14.11 8.69 -6.38
N SER A 74 13.53 7.96 -7.34
CA SER A 74 13.92 8.03 -8.74
C SER A 74 12.75 7.63 -9.64
N VAL A 75 12.67 8.26 -10.78
CA VAL A 75 11.69 7.99 -11.83
C VAL A 75 12.43 7.81 -13.14
N LYS A 76 12.08 6.78 -13.91
CA LYS A 76 12.64 6.50 -15.23
C LYS A 76 11.55 6.12 -16.21
N THR A 77 11.49 6.82 -17.34
CA THR A 77 10.54 6.55 -18.42
C THR A 77 11.23 5.82 -19.56
N SER A 78 10.64 4.72 -20.02
CA SER A 78 11.09 3.95 -21.17
C SER A 78 10.48 4.48 -22.47
N SER A 79 11.02 4.08 -23.62
CA SER A 79 10.56 4.52 -24.94
C SER A 79 9.13 4.09 -25.29
N ASP A 80 8.61 3.05 -24.65
CA ASP A 80 7.25 2.55 -24.78
C ASP A 80 6.23 3.25 -23.85
N GLY A 81 6.69 4.26 -23.11
CA GLY A 81 5.86 4.98 -22.15
C GLY A 81 5.79 4.36 -20.75
N THR A 82 6.36 3.18 -20.53
CA THR A 82 6.44 2.57 -19.19
C THR A 82 7.28 3.43 -18.26
N ILE A 83 6.76 3.71 -17.05
CA ILE A 83 7.44 4.53 -16.06
C ILE A 83 7.78 3.65 -14.84
N LYS A 84 9.06 3.61 -14.50
CA LYS A 84 9.58 2.92 -13.31
C LYS A 84 9.84 3.90 -12.20
N TYR A 85 9.32 3.60 -11.04
CA TYR A 85 9.52 4.33 -9.79
C TYR A 85 10.35 3.52 -8.82
N LEU A 86 11.30 4.16 -8.15
CA LEU A 86 12.09 3.59 -7.06
C LEU A 86 11.65 4.23 -5.75
N PHE A 87 11.12 3.44 -4.83
CA PHE A 87 10.72 3.89 -3.49
C PHE A 87 11.70 3.38 -2.44
N GLU A 88 12.01 4.24 -1.47
CA GLU A 88 12.72 3.86 -0.26
C GLU A 88 11.70 3.42 0.80
N THR A 89 11.98 2.28 1.45
CA THR A 89 11.19 1.73 2.54
C THR A 89 11.66 2.29 3.89
N HIS A 90 10.85 2.13 4.95
CA HIS A 90 11.20 2.57 6.31
C HIS A 90 12.50 1.92 6.85
N ASN A 91 12.95 0.80 6.27
CA ASN A 91 14.20 0.13 6.62
C ASN A 91 15.39 0.52 5.72
N ASN A 92 15.31 1.65 5.03
CA ASN A 92 16.32 2.14 4.08
C ASN A 92 16.66 1.11 2.99
N LYS A 93 15.65 0.35 2.55
CA LYS A 93 15.73 -0.56 1.41
C LYS A 93 14.94 0.03 0.24
N PHE A 94 15.04 -0.59 -0.92
CA PHE A 94 14.41 -0.07 -2.12
C PHE A 94 13.52 -1.11 -2.78
N ILE A 95 12.40 -0.63 -3.31
CA ILE A 95 11.49 -1.39 -4.15
C ILE A 95 11.22 -0.65 -5.44
N GLU A 96 10.87 -1.40 -6.46
CA GLU A 96 10.46 -0.87 -7.75
C GLU A 96 8.96 -1.04 -7.95
N THR A 97 8.36 -0.06 -8.63
CA THR A 97 6.98 -0.04 -9.09
C THR A 97 6.98 0.36 -10.55
N ALA A 98 6.11 -0.17 -11.37
CA ALA A 98 6.01 0.19 -12.77
C ALA A 98 4.60 0.61 -13.15
N PHE A 99 4.45 1.82 -13.70
CA PHE A 99 3.25 2.25 -14.38
C PHE A 99 3.37 1.90 -15.86
N ILE A 100 2.40 1.14 -16.37
CA ILE A 100 2.37 0.60 -17.74
C ILE A 100 1.14 1.14 -18.45
N PRO A 101 1.29 2.19 -19.29
CA PRO A 101 0.19 2.75 -20.06
C PRO A 101 -0.15 1.84 -21.25
N GLU A 102 -1.43 1.59 -21.48
CA GLU A 102 -1.97 0.93 -22.66
C GLU A 102 -3.20 1.70 -23.18
N GLU A 103 -3.62 1.50 -24.40
CA GLU A 103 -4.76 2.23 -25.02
C GLU A 103 -6.06 2.14 -24.21
N LYS A 104 -6.32 1.01 -23.54
CA LYS A 104 -7.59 0.73 -22.85
C LYS A 104 -7.46 0.62 -21.35
N ARG A 105 -6.25 0.57 -20.83
CA ARG A 105 -5.99 0.42 -19.40
C ARG A 105 -4.61 0.94 -19.04
N ASN A 106 -4.50 1.49 -17.85
CA ASN A 106 -3.22 1.85 -17.25
C ASN A 106 -3.01 0.93 -16.04
N THR A 107 -1.98 0.12 -16.11
CA THR A 107 -1.69 -0.89 -15.09
C THR A 107 -0.55 -0.45 -14.19
N LEU A 108 -0.77 -0.46 -12.88
CA LEU A 108 0.28 -0.30 -11.90
C LEU A 108 0.73 -1.66 -11.39
N CYS A 109 2.02 -1.98 -11.60
CA CYS A 109 2.66 -3.17 -11.08
C CYS A 109 3.33 -2.85 -9.75
N VAL A 110 2.78 -3.38 -8.64
CA VAL A 110 3.23 -3.08 -7.27
C VAL A 110 4.02 -4.22 -6.64
N SER A 111 4.95 -3.85 -5.77
CA SER A 111 5.76 -4.75 -4.96
C SER A 111 5.11 -5.03 -3.61
N SER A 112 5.34 -6.22 -3.05
CA SER A 112 4.86 -6.65 -1.73
C SER A 112 5.97 -6.94 -0.73
N GLN A 113 7.21 -7.08 -1.19
CA GLN A 113 8.39 -7.37 -0.35
C GLN A 113 9.64 -6.68 -0.92
N VAL A 114 10.66 -6.52 -0.09
CA VAL A 114 12.02 -6.25 -0.53
C VAL A 114 12.72 -7.59 -0.74
N GLY A 115 13.00 -7.94 -2.00
CA GLY A 115 13.47 -9.28 -2.36
C GLY A 115 12.37 -10.35 -2.24
N CYS A 116 12.74 -11.63 -2.37
CA CYS A 116 11.78 -12.75 -2.33
C CYS A 116 12.43 -14.03 -1.83
N LYS A 117 11.74 -14.81 -1.00
CA LYS A 117 12.19 -16.11 -0.48
C LYS A 117 12.10 -17.23 -1.52
N MET A 118 11.26 -17.07 -2.55
CA MET A 118 10.89 -18.15 -3.45
C MET A 118 12.02 -18.55 -4.40
N ALA A 119 13.05 -17.71 -4.54
CA ALA A 119 14.31 -17.98 -5.25
C ALA A 119 14.11 -18.55 -6.67
N CYS A 120 13.07 -18.15 -7.39
CA CYS A 120 12.80 -18.56 -8.78
C CYS A 120 14.04 -18.26 -9.64
N THR A 121 14.53 -19.23 -10.38
CA THR A 121 15.83 -19.18 -11.09
C THR A 121 15.92 -18.08 -12.16
N PHE A 122 14.79 -17.73 -12.77
CA PHE A 122 14.67 -16.68 -13.79
C PHE A 122 14.41 -15.27 -13.21
N CYS A 123 14.07 -15.17 -11.92
CA CYS A 123 13.62 -13.92 -11.29
C CYS A 123 14.77 -13.18 -10.62
N MET A 124 15.01 -11.92 -11.03
CA MET A 124 16.06 -11.09 -10.41
C MET A 124 15.78 -10.78 -8.95
N THR A 125 14.50 -10.55 -8.57
CA THR A 125 14.09 -10.37 -7.18
C THR A 125 14.37 -11.62 -6.34
N GLY A 126 14.15 -12.82 -6.88
CA GLY A 126 14.48 -14.07 -6.21
C GLY A 126 16.00 -14.24 -5.97
N LYS A 127 16.84 -13.77 -6.91
CA LYS A 127 18.30 -13.80 -6.77
C LYS A 127 18.83 -12.83 -5.72
N GLN A 128 18.12 -11.73 -5.45
CA GLN A 128 18.47 -10.78 -4.37
C GLN A 128 18.26 -11.37 -2.97
N GLY A 129 17.46 -12.44 -2.85
CA GLY A 129 17.02 -12.99 -1.58
C GLY A 129 16.02 -12.08 -0.84
N PHE A 130 15.37 -12.63 0.15
CA PHE A 130 14.39 -11.91 0.98
C PHE A 130 15.11 -10.99 1.98
N GLN A 131 14.65 -9.76 2.08
CA GLN A 131 15.16 -8.79 3.04
C GLN A 131 14.08 -8.33 4.03
N ASN A 132 12.88 -7.99 3.55
CA ASN A 132 11.79 -7.51 4.40
C ASN A 132 10.42 -7.63 3.73
N HIS A 133 9.37 -7.73 4.56
CA HIS A 133 8.00 -7.52 4.13
C HIS A 133 7.70 -6.01 4.05
N LEU A 134 6.92 -5.60 3.05
CA LEU A 134 6.36 -4.26 3.02
C LEU A 134 5.18 -4.16 3.98
N THR A 135 5.03 -3.00 4.61
CA THR A 135 3.82 -2.65 5.33
C THR A 135 2.67 -2.35 4.37
N THR A 136 1.45 -2.36 4.86
CA THR A 136 0.27 -1.94 4.07
C THR A 136 0.44 -0.54 3.50
N GLY A 137 0.97 0.39 4.30
CA GLY A 137 1.26 1.76 3.86
C GLY A 137 2.26 1.83 2.72
N GLU A 138 3.37 1.07 2.78
CA GLU A 138 4.37 1.02 1.72
C GLU A 138 3.83 0.40 0.43
N ILE A 139 2.93 -0.59 0.53
CA ILE A 139 2.24 -1.15 -0.65
C ILE A 139 1.36 -0.09 -1.31
N LEU A 140 0.52 0.60 -0.54
CA LEU A 140 -0.39 1.63 -1.04
C LEU A 140 0.32 2.90 -1.50
N ASN A 141 1.48 3.22 -0.90
CA ASN A 141 2.28 4.38 -1.27
C ASN A 141 2.75 4.34 -2.72
N GLN A 142 2.91 3.15 -3.28
CA GLN A 142 3.28 2.95 -4.68
C GLN A 142 2.18 3.45 -5.65
N LEU A 143 0.90 3.43 -5.23
CA LEU A 143 -0.19 4.05 -5.98
C LEU A 143 -0.30 5.54 -5.64
N ARG A 144 -0.21 5.88 -4.33
CA ARG A 144 -0.51 7.23 -3.82
C ARG A 144 0.48 8.28 -4.31
N SER A 145 1.75 7.92 -4.51
CA SER A 145 2.86 8.87 -4.70
C SER A 145 3.45 8.89 -6.10
N ILE A 146 2.73 8.39 -7.10
CA ILE A 146 3.09 8.53 -8.51
C ILE A 146 2.24 9.63 -9.17
N GLU A 147 2.80 10.31 -10.16
CA GLU A 147 2.10 11.39 -10.88
C GLU A 147 0.84 10.89 -11.61
N GLU A 148 0.85 9.63 -12.07
CA GLU A 148 -0.24 9.00 -12.82
C GLU A 148 -1.27 8.32 -11.90
N SER A 149 -1.26 8.56 -10.59
CA SER A 149 -2.15 7.90 -9.62
C SER A 149 -3.62 7.91 -10.06
N ASP A 150 -4.12 9.05 -10.51
CA ASP A 150 -5.51 9.23 -10.96
C ASP A 150 -5.82 8.54 -12.31
N GLN A 151 -4.79 8.13 -13.06
CA GLN A 151 -4.92 7.45 -14.33
C GLN A 151 -4.89 5.92 -14.18
N VAL A 152 -4.47 5.41 -13.03
CA VAL A 152 -4.37 3.96 -12.77
C VAL A 152 -5.76 3.33 -12.81
N SER A 153 -5.95 2.42 -13.74
CA SER A 153 -7.20 1.68 -13.88
C SER A 153 -7.13 0.25 -13.33
N ASN A 154 -5.93 -0.33 -13.28
CA ASN A 154 -5.70 -1.70 -12.84
C ASN A 154 -4.44 -1.77 -11.95
N ILE A 155 -4.47 -2.65 -10.96
CA ILE A 155 -3.31 -2.94 -10.12
C ILE A 155 -2.97 -4.43 -10.21
N VAL A 156 -1.68 -4.73 -10.36
CA VAL A 156 -1.18 -6.10 -10.36
C VAL A 156 -0.06 -6.25 -9.34
N PHE A 157 -0.18 -7.23 -8.45
CA PHE A 157 0.87 -7.60 -7.50
C PHE A 157 1.85 -8.56 -8.18
N MET A 158 2.62 -8.01 -9.13
CA MET A 158 3.59 -8.75 -9.96
C MET A 158 4.98 -8.09 -9.93
N GLY A 159 5.21 -7.19 -8.98
CA GLY A 159 6.50 -6.56 -8.72
C GLY A 159 7.41 -7.44 -7.86
N MET A 160 8.12 -6.83 -6.92
CA MET A 160 9.02 -7.55 -6.03
C MET A 160 8.26 -8.28 -4.91
N GLY A 161 8.62 -9.54 -4.67
CA GLY A 161 8.10 -10.36 -3.57
C GLY A 161 7.03 -11.37 -3.96
N GLU A 162 6.68 -12.22 -2.99
CA GLU A 162 5.55 -13.16 -3.05
C GLU A 162 4.40 -12.60 -2.18
N PRO A 163 3.30 -12.16 -2.78
CA PRO A 163 2.21 -11.51 -2.02
C PRO A 163 1.62 -12.40 -0.93
N LEU A 164 1.46 -13.70 -1.17
CA LEU A 164 0.88 -14.61 -0.19
C LEU A 164 1.85 -14.97 0.96
N ASP A 165 3.14 -14.63 0.86
CA ASP A 165 4.09 -14.71 1.99
C ASP A 165 4.01 -13.43 2.87
N ASN A 166 3.45 -12.33 2.36
CA ASN A 166 3.15 -11.09 3.08
C ASN A 166 1.63 -10.85 3.22
N LEU A 167 0.88 -11.90 3.49
CA LEU A 167 -0.56 -11.94 3.32
C LEU A 167 -1.31 -10.85 4.08
N ASN A 168 -1.00 -10.62 5.36
CA ASN A 168 -1.73 -9.66 6.19
C ASN A 168 -1.66 -8.24 5.62
N ALA A 169 -0.45 -7.78 5.27
CA ALA A 169 -0.29 -6.44 4.68
C ALA A 169 -0.95 -6.35 3.30
N VAL A 170 -0.90 -7.42 2.51
CA VAL A 170 -1.56 -7.49 1.20
C VAL A 170 -3.08 -7.46 1.36
N LEU A 171 -3.68 -8.25 2.25
CA LEU A 171 -5.14 -8.23 2.49
C LEU A 171 -5.63 -6.86 2.98
N ASN A 172 -4.91 -6.22 3.91
CA ASN A 172 -5.23 -4.87 4.35
C ASN A 172 -5.13 -3.85 3.19
N ALA A 173 -4.11 -3.99 2.32
CA ALA A 173 -4.00 -3.15 1.14
C ALA A 173 -5.15 -3.37 0.16
N LEU A 174 -5.56 -4.63 -0.08
CA LEU A 174 -6.70 -4.97 -0.94
C LEU A 174 -8.01 -4.42 -0.37
N GLU A 175 -8.23 -4.51 0.96
CA GLU A 175 -9.38 -3.89 1.62
C GLU A 175 -9.42 -2.39 1.33
N ILE A 176 -8.32 -1.67 1.56
CA ILE A 176 -8.25 -0.22 1.35
C ILE A 176 -8.38 0.15 -0.15
N LEU A 177 -7.82 -0.65 -1.04
CA LEU A 177 -7.94 -0.42 -2.48
C LEU A 177 -9.39 -0.55 -2.96
N THR A 178 -10.18 -1.48 -2.39
CA THR A 178 -11.51 -1.82 -2.90
C THR A 178 -12.67 -1.25 -2.09
N ALA A 179 -12.44 -0.88 -0.83
CA ALA A 179 -13.49 -0.33 0.02
C ALA A 179 -13.92 1.09 -0.39
N ASP A 180 -15.17 1.44 -0.11
CA ASP A 180 -15.78 2.75 -0.36
C ASP A 180 -15.07 3.90 0.40
N TYR A 181 -14.54 3.61 1.58
CA TYR A 181 -13.75 4.57 2.36
C TYR A 181 -12.31 4.74 1.86
N GLY A 182 -11.82 3.80 1.03
CA GLY A 182 -10.48 3.73 0.48
C GLY A 182 -10.40 4.29 -0.96
N PHE A 183 -9.70 3.60 -1.84
CA PHE A 183 -9.55 4.01 -3.25
C PHE A 183 -10.77 3.66 -4.11
N ASP A 184 -11.69 2.82 -3.62
CA ASP A 184 -12.95 2.47 -4.28
C ASP A 184 -12.78 1.81 -5.66
N MET A 185 -11.71 1.06 -5.81
CA MET A 185 -11.44 0.31 -7.03
C MET A 185 -12.30 -0.95 -7.08
N SER A 186 -12.80 -1.31 -8.25
CA SER A 186 -13.45 -2.61 -8.42
C SER A 186 -12.48 -3.75 -8.13
N PRO A 187 -12.85 -4.77 -7.31
CA PRO A 187 -12.00 -5.93 -7.06
C PRO A 187 -11.51 -6.63 -8.33
N LYS A 188 -12.31 -6.59 -9.41
CA LYS A 188 -11.95 -7.14 -10.73
C LYS A 188 -10.80 -6.41 -11.42
N ARG A 189 -10.42 -5.23 -10.95
CA ARG A 189 -9.30 -4.45 -11.47
C ARG A 189 -8.01 -4.66 -10.69
N VAL A 190 -8.06 -5.46 -9.63
CA VAL A 190 -6.90 -5.79 -8.80
C VAL A 190 -6.60 -7.28 -8.94
N ASN A 191 -5.37 -7.60 -9.34
CA ASN A 191 -4.92 -8.97 -9.54
C ASN A 191 -3.69 -9.27 -8.68
N VAL A 192 -3.78 -10.32 -7.87
CA VAL A 192 -2.68 -10.81 -7.04
C VAL A 192 -2.08 -12.05 -7.71
N SER A 193 -0.80 -12.00 -8.04
CA SER A 193 -0.06 -13.15 -8.58
C SER A 193 0.71 -13.86 -7.49
N SER A 194 0.67 -15.19 -7.50
CA SER A 194 1.37 -16.03 -6.53
C SER A 194 1.85 -17.32 -7.16
N ILE A 195 2.91 -17.91 -6.61
CA ILE A 195 3.33 -19.29 -6.90
C ILE A 195 2.46 -20.34 -6.19
N GLY A 196 1.43 -19.91 -5.46
CA GLY A 196 0.51 -20.81 -4.76
C GLY A 196 0.97 -21.23 -3.36
N VAL A 197 1.46 -20.27 -2.54
CA VAL A 197 1.79 -20.52 -1.13
C VAL A 197 0.53 -20.96 -0.38
N ILE A 198 0.40 -22.28 -0.13
CA ILE A 198 -0.84 -22.93 0.32
C ILE A 198 -1.45 -22.27 1.56
N LYS A 199 -0.62 -21.94 2.56
CA LYS A 199 -1.10 -21.30 3.79
C LYS A 199 -1.79 -19.96 3.53
N GLY A 200 -1.21 -19.12 2.65
CA GLY A 200 -1.78 -17.83 2.30
C GLY A 200 -2.92 -17.92 1.28
N LEU A 201 -2.88 -18.93 0.40
CA LEU A 201 -3.85 -19.13 -0.65
C LEU A 201 -5.28 -19.30 -0.12
N LYS A 202 -5.46 -20.19 0.85
CA LYS A 202 -6.77 -20.47 1.46
C LYS A 202 -7.36 -19.21 2.07
N GLU A 203 -6.58 -18.51 2.87
CA GLU A 203 -7.01 -17.27 3.55
C GLU A 203 -7.31 -16.15 2.55
N PHE A 204 -6.50 -16.03 1.49
CA PHE A 204 -6.77 -15.08 0.41
C PHE A 204 -8.14 -15.33 -0.26
N LEU A 205 -8.44 -16.58 -0.60
CA LEU A 205 -9.70 -16.98 -1.24
C LEU A 205 -10.92 -16.76 -0.34
N GLU A 206 -10.74 -16.84 0.98
CA GLU A 206 -11.80 -16.60 1.96
C GLU A 206 -12.05 -15.11 2.22
N LYS A 207 -11.01 -14.26 2.10
CA LYS A 207 -11.06 -12.85 2.55
C LYS A 207 -11.01 -11.82 1.43
N SER A 208 -10.74 -12.21 0.19
CA SER A 208 -10.58 -11.28 -0.92
C SER A 208 -11.46 -11.64 -2.11
N GLU A 209 -12.09 -10.63 -2.71
CA GLU A 209 -12.83 -10.74 -3.98
C GLU A 209 -11.94 -10.36 -5.20
N CYS A 210 -10.69 -10.00 -4.96
CA CYS A 210 -9.74 -9.66 -6.01
C CYS A 210 -9.34 -10.90 -6.83
N HIS A 211 -8.90 -10.68 -8.06
CA HIS A 211 -8.46 -11.77 -8.91
C HIS A 211 -7.15 -12.39 -8.39
N LEU A 212 -7.04 -13.71 -8.52
CA LEU A 212 -5.84 -14.46 -8.24
C LEU A 212 -5.28 -15.07 -9.54
N ALA A 213 -4.01 -14.86 -9.81
CA ALA A 213 -3.27 -15.54 -10.86
C ALA A 213 -2.24 -16.49 -10.21
N ILE A 214 -2.19 -17.73 -10.67
CA ILE A 214 -1.18 -18.70 -10.21
C ILE A 214 -0.11 -18.82 -11.29
N SER A 215 1.13 -18.54 -10.89
CA SER A 215 2.32 -18.70 -11.74
C SER A 215 2.77 -20.16 -11.71
N LEU A 216 2.68 -20.81 -12.86
CA LEU A 216 3.14 -22.20 -13.04
C LEU A 216 4.45 -22.18 -13.84
N HIS A 217 5.50 -22.76 -13.26
CA HIS A 217 6.85 -22.81 -13.83
C HIS A 217 7.43 -24.20 -13.81
#